data_38569f1d115c8f4c8880c79f9ddd1079
#
_entry.id   38569f1d115c8f4c8880c79f9ddd1079
#
_cell.length_a   1.000
_cell.length_b   1.000
_cell.length_c   1.000
_cell.angle_alpha   90.00
_cell.angle_beta   90.00
_cell.angle_gamma   90.00
#
_symmetry.space_group_name_H-M   'P 1'
#
loop_
_entity.id
_entity.type
_entity.pdbx_description
1 polymer ?
#
loop_
_entity_poly.entity_id
_entity_poly.type
_entity_poly.pdbx_seq_one_letter_code
_entity_poly.pdbx_strand_id
1 'polypeptide(L)'
;ATFDRKLSLGQVITPSLFNRMLKDIADEAEKALIMEAVLRSQTQAYYGPKNAGHFGLALGSYAHFTSPIRRYADLLVHRGLVDSFHLEQPAPGEGLKPTSGLSDRDREDLGKVSEAISMAERRAMAAERDTIDRYVAAWLSVRVGEVFECRITGVLKFGFFATIIGLGGDGLVPVSTLGDERFHYDEKAQVLA
;
A
#
# COMPACT_ATOMS: atom_id res chain seq x y z
N ALA A 1 19.79 3.51 12.14
CA ALA A 1 18.57 4.29 12.33
C ALA A 1 18.90 5.77 12.15
N THR A 2 18.62 6.27 10.96
CA THR A 2 18.90 7.65 10.54
C THR A 2 18.22 8.71 11.44
N PHE A 3 17.15 8.31 12.14
CA PHE A 3 16.35 9.21 12.99
C PHE A 3 16.49 8.93 14.50
N ASP A 4 17.48 8.14 14.91
CA ASP A 4 17.72 7.71 16.30
C ASP A 4 16.45 7.19 17.05
N ARG A 5 15.49 6.65 16.29
CA ARG A 5 14.25 6.07 16.81
C ARG A 5 14.41 4.55 16.87
N LYS A 6 14.34 4.00 18.08
CA LYS A 6 14.51 2.55 18.32
C LYS A 6 13.20 1.93 18.79
N LEU A 7 12.81 0.86 18.11
CA LEU A 7 11.76 -0.05 18.59
C LEU A 7 12.44 -1.24 19.27
N SER A 8 11.93 -1.66 20.42
CA SER A 8 12.49 -2.82 21.13
C SER A 8 12.29 -4.09 20.32
N LEU A 9 13.35 -4.88 20.17
CA LEU A 9 13.25 -6.18 19.50
C LEU A 9 12.32 -7.11 20.30
N GLY A 10 11.44 -7.83 19.57
CA GLY A 10 10.46 -8.74 20.18
C GLY A 10 9.22 -8.07 20.74
N GLN A 11 9.09 -6.76 20.65
CA GLN A 11 7.88 -6.05 21.08
C GLN A 11 6.75 -6.28 20.08
N VAL A 12 5.53 -6.53 20.59
CA VAL A 12 4.33 -6.55 19.75
C VAL A 12 4.06 -5.13 19.24
N ILE A 13 4.09 -4.98 17.93
CA ILE A 13 3.85 -3.71 17.27
C ILE A 13 2.34 -3.47 17.21
N THR A 14 1.91 -2.31 17.71
CA THR A 14 0.52 -1.88 17.69
C THR A 14 0.40 -0.52 16.97
N PRO A 15 -0.77 -0.18 16.41
CA PRO A 15 -0.99 1.15 15.80
C PRO A 15 -0.74 2.30 16.79
N SER A 16 -1.08 2.10 18.06
CA SER A 16 -0.85 3.10 19.11
C SER A 16 0.63 3.37 19.38
N LEU A 17 1.50 2.38 19.18
CA LEU A 17 2.93 2.54 19.29
C LEU A 17 3.48 3.49 18.21
N PHE A 18 3.05 3.26 16.95
CA PHE A 18 3.42 4.15 15.85
C PHE A 18 2.85 5.57 16.03
N ASN A 19 1.59 5.69 16.43
CA ASN A 19 0.95 6.98 16.67
C ASN A 19 1.70 7.78 17.76
N ARG A 20 2.14 7.12 18.83
CA ARG A 20 2.93 7.77 19.88
C ARG A 20 4.28 8.22 19.35
N MET A 21 4.98 7.36 18.61
CA MET A 21 6.27 7.70 18.01
C MET A 21 6.17 8.91 17.07
N LEU A 22 5.09 9.00 16.27
CA LEU A 22 4.85 10.11 15.33
C LEU A 22 4.45 11.42 16.03
N LYS A 23 3.77 11.34 17.20
CA LYS A 23 3.39 12.54 17.96
C LYS A 23 4.59 13.29 18.54
N ASP A 24 5.67 12.57 18.82
CA ASP A 24 6.89 13.14 19.44
C ASP A 24 7.80 13.81 18.39
N ILE A 25 7.38 13.88 17.11
CA ILE A 25 8.15 14.49 16.04
C ILE A 25 7.55 15.85 15.73
N ALA A 26 8.35 16.91 16.00
CA ALA A 26 7.94 18.29 15.75
C ALA A 26 8.14 18.73 14.29
N ASP A 27 9.17 18.20 13.61
CA ASP A 27 9.46 18.50 12.22
C ASP A 27 8.56 17.68 11.29
N GLU A 28 7.74 18.38 10.50
CA GLU A 28 6.80 17.73 9.56
C GLU A 28 7.51 17.00 8.40
N ALA A 29 8.70 17.45 7.98
CA ALA A 29 9.46 16.76 6.94
C ALA A 29 10.06 15.45 7.48
N GLU A 30 10.64 15.46 8.67
CA GLU A 30 11.11 14.27 9.38
C GLU A 30 9.95 13.28 9.62
N LYS A 31 8.82 13.78 10.06
CA LYS A 31 7.60 12.99 10.29
C LYS A 31 7.12 12.29 9.03
N ALA A 32 7.12 12.98 7.88
CA ALA A 32 6.73 12.40 6.59
C ALA A 32 7.67 11.24 6.19
N LEU A 33 8.98 11.39 6.37
CA LEU A 33 9.97 10.35 6.08
C LEU A 33 9.81 9.13 6.99
N ILE A 34 9.57 9.36 8.28
CA ILE A 34 9.34 8.27 9.24
C ILE A 34 8.02 7.55 8.94
N MET A 35 6.95 8.27 8.59
CA MET A 35 5.69 7.68 8.16
C MET A 35 5.88 6.79 6.94
N GLU A 36 6.64 7.23 5.94
CA GLU A 36 6.94 6.43 4.75
C GLU A 36 7.74 5.16 5.11
N ALA A 37 8.75 5.27 5.98
CA ALA A 37 9.50 4.11 6.46
C ALA A 37 8.61 3.12 7.22
N VAL A 38 7.71 3.60 8.06
CA VAL A 38 6.72 2.77 8.78
C VAL A 38 5.79 2.07 7.78
N LEU A 39 5.27 2.77 6.78
CA LEU A 39 4.40 2.18 5.76
C LEU A 39 5.13 1.09 4.95
N ARG A 40 6.36 1.36 4.55
CA ARG A 40 7.20 0.38 3.80
C ARG A 40 7.54 -0.86 4.63
N SER A 41 7.60 -0.76 5.95
CA SER A 41 7.87 -1.89 6.85
C SER A 41 6.67 -2.81 7.06
N GLN A 42 5.47 -2.37 6.71
CA GLN A 42 4.24 -3.15 6.89
C GLN A 42 4.03 -4.14 5.75
N THR A 43 3.46 -5.28 6.09
CA THR A 43 2.98 -6.25 5.11
C THR A 43 1.81 -5.65 4.33
N GLN A 44 1.80 -5.84 3.02
CA GLN A 44 0.66 -5.45 2.20
C GLN A 44 -0.62 -6.13 2.67
N ALA A 45 -1.73 -5.42 2.62
CA ALA A 45 -3.05 -5.98 2.87
C ALA A 45 -3.34 -7.15 1.90
N TYR A 46 -4.05 -8.14 2.39
CA TYR A 46 -4.48 -9.29 1.61
C TYR A 46 -5.86 -9.74 2.07
N TYR A 47 -6.60 -10.38 1.18
CA TYR A 47 -7.83 -11.06 1.54
C TYR A 47 -7.53 -12.45 2.08
N GLY A 48 -8.31 -12.91 3.03
CA GLY A 48 -8.15 -14.24 3.61
C GLY A 48 -9.44 -14.76 4.24
N PRO A 49 -9.60 -16.09 4.37
CA PRO A 49 -10.79 -16.69 4.98
C PRO A 49 -10.87 -16.46 6.49
N LYS A 50 -9.73 -16.15 7.13
CA LYS A 50 -9.65 -15.83 8.56
C LYS A 50 -9.66 -14.32 8.74
N ASN A 51 -10.55 -13.83 9.60
CA ASN A 51 -10.60 -12.42 9.93
C ASN A 51 -9.50 -12.08 10.95
N ALA A 52 -8.40 -11.51 10.46
CA ALA A 52 -7.27 -11.05 11.28
C ALA A 52 -7.41 -9.57 11.70
N GLY A 53 -8.54 -8.93 11.39
CA GLY A 53 -8.77 -7.51 11.63
C GLY A 53 -8.08 -6.61 10.61
N HIS A 54 -7.87 -5.36 11.00
CA HIS A 54 -7.21 -4.36 10.17
C HIS A 54 -6.24 -3.53 11.01
N PHE A 55 -4.94 -3.76 10.83
CA PHE A 55 -3.91 -3.11 11.64
C PHE A 55 -3.97 -1.58 11.55
N GLY A 56 -4.02 -1.02 10.33
CA GLY A 56 -4.03 0.43 10.13
C GLY A 56 -5.25 1.15 10.69
N LEU A 57 -6.40 0.45 10.81
CA LEU A 57 -7.61 0.97 11.44
C LEU A 57 -7.72 0.61 12.94
N ALA A 58 -6.77 -0.16 13.47
CA ALA A 58 -6.78 -0.67 14.85
C ALA A 58 -8.05 -1.49 15.17
N LEU A 59 -8.61 -2.22 14.20
CA LEU A 59 -9.80 -3.04 14.35
C LEU A 59 -9.43 -4.52 14.52
N GLY A 60 -9.97 -5.15 15.54
CA GLY A 60 -9.77 -6.60 15.78
C GLY A 60 -10.54 -7.49 14.81
N SER A 61 -11.58 -6.97 14.16
CA SER A 61 -12.33 -7.65 13.09
C SER A 61 -12.66 -6.65 12.00
N TYR A 62 -12.46 -7.06 10.76
CA TYR A 62 -12.71 -6.19 9.61
C TYR A 62 -13.08 -7.02 8.38
N ALA A 63 -14.03 -6.54 7.61
CA ALA A 63 -14.37 -7.10 6.31
C ALA A 63 -14.82 -5.98 5.37
N HIS A 64 -14.56 -6.15 4.09
CA HIS A 64 -15.16 -5.31 3.06
C HIS A 64 -16.64 -5.64 2.93
N PHE A 65 -17.49 -4.62 2.81
CA PHE A 65 -18.95 -4.81 2.78
C PHE A 65 -19.67 -3.87 1.82
N THR A 66 -19.20 -2.63 1.67
CA THR A 66 -19.98 -1.52 1.12
C THR A 66 -19.95 -1.39 -0.39
N SER A 67 -19.18 -2.21 -1.11
CA SER A 67 -18.99 -2.07 -2.57
C SER A 67 -19.06 -3.40 -3.34
N PRO A 68 -20.14 -4.20 -3.20
CA PRO A 68 -20.22 -5.54 -3.81
C PRO A 68 -20.26 -5.53 -5.35
N ILE A 69 -20.58 -4.39 -5.97
CA ILE A 69 -20.60 -4.24 -7.44
C ILE A 69 -19.18 -4.35 -8.03
N ARG A 70 -18.17 -3.83 -7.33
CA ARG A 70 -16.80 -3.72 -7.83
C ARG A 70 -15.77 -4.53 -7.04
N ARG A 71 -16.11 -5.05 -5.86
CA ARG A 71 -15.23 -5.87 -5.04
C ARG A 71 -15.88 -7.22 -4.75
N TYR A 72 -15.27 -8.26 -5.29
CA TYR A 72 -15.78 -9.63 -5.12
C TYR A 72 -15.77 -10.08 -3.65
N ALA A 73 -14.82 -9.60 -2.83
CA ALA A 73 -14.79 -9.85 -1.39
C ALA A 73 -16.07 -9.40 -0.69
N ASP A 74 -16.59 -8.22 -1.03
CA ASP A 74 -17.85 -7.69 -0.47
C ASP A 74 -19.03 -8.60 -0.83
N LEU A 75 -19.08 -9.07 -2.07
CA LEU A 75 -20.12 -10.00 -2.52
C LEU A 75 -20.08 -11.32 -1.74
N LEU A 76 -18.88 -11.84 -1.46
CA LEU A 76 -18.74 -13.06 -0.64
C LEU A 76 -19.20 -12.84 0.79
N VAL A 77 -18.92 -11.66 1.38
CA VAL A 77 -19.41 -11.30 2.72
C VAL A 77 -20.93 -11.20 2.71
N HIS A 78 -21.55 -10.56 1.70
CA HIS A 78 -23.01 -10.51 1.57
C HIS A 78 -23.61 -11.91 1.46
N ARG A 79 -23.04 -12.79 0.62
CA ARG A 79 -23.50 -14.17 0.49
C ARG A 79 -23.35 -14.96 1.79
N GLY A 80 -22.25 -14.72 2.53
CA GLY A 80 -22.05 -15.31 3.86
C GLY A 80 -23.11 -14.88 4.87
N LEU A 81 -23.53 -13.61 4.83
CA LEU A 81 -24.61 -13.11 5.67
C LEU A 81 -25.97 -13.69 5.27
N VAL A 82 -26.27 -13.74 3.97
CA VAL A 82 -27.50 -14.38 3.47
C VAL A 82 -27.63 -15.81 3.99
N ASP A 83 -26.57 -16.58 3.90
CA ASP A 83 -26.53 -17.95 4.37
C ASP A 83 -26.63 -18.05 5.91
N SER A 84 -25.86 -17.27 6.65
CA SER A 84 -25.79 -17.33 8.11
C SER A 84 -27.10 -16.87 8.80
N PHE A 85 -27.84 -15.99 8.16
CA PHE A 85 -29.08 -15.41 8.69
C PHE A 85 -30.33 -15.88 7.94
N HIS A 86 -30.19 -16.84 7.01
CA HIS A 86 -31.31 -17.39 6.21
C HIS A 86 -32.12 -16.29 5.50
N LEU A 87 -31.40 -15.39 4.80
CA LEU A 87 -31.99 -14.23 4.13
C LEU A 87 -32.20 -14.48 2.61
N GLU A 88 -32.32 -15.74 2.19
CA GLU A 88 -32.58 -16.08 0.80
C GLU A 88 -33.91 -15.48 0.34
N GLN A 89 -33.91 -14.93 -0.85
CA GLN A 89 -35.11 -14.36 -1.47
C GLN A 89 -35.33 -14.98 -2.85
N PRO A 90 -36.59 -15.16 -3.28
CA PRO A 90 -36.92 -15.59 -4.62
C PRO A 90 -36.39 -14.58 -5.65
N ALA A 91 -36.28 -15.02 -6.88
CA ALA A 91 -35.88 -14.14 -7.98
C ALA A 91 -36.81 -12.92 -8.07
N PRO A 92 -36.29 -11.69 -8.12
CA PRO A 92 -37.12 -10.48 -8.14
C PRO A 92 -37.84 -10.25 -9.47
N GLY A 93 -37.60 -11.08 -10.49
CA GLY A 93 -38.23 -10.98 -11.80
C GLY A 93 -37.84 -12.12 -12.74
N GLU A 94 -38.49 -12.18 -13.89
CA GLU A 94 -38.22 -13.18 -14.93
C GLU A 94 -36.79 -13.05 -15.43
N GLY A 95 -36.09 -14.17 -15.60
CA GLY A 95 -34.68 -14.23 -16.03
C GLY A 95 -33.64 -13.87 -14.99
N LEU A 96 -34.03 -13.41 -13.78
CA LEU A 96 -33.14 -13.12 -12.68
C LEU A 96 -32.98 -14.35 -11.78
N LYS A 97 -31.86 -14.43 -11.07
CA LYS A 97 -31.60 -15.51 -10.11
C LYS A 97 -32.06 -15.12 -8.71
N PRO A 98 -32.50 -16.10 -7.89
CA PRO A 98 -32.77 -15.84 -6.48
C PRO A 98 -31.47 -15.44 -5.75
N THR A 99 -31.62 -14.71 -4.65
CA THR A 99 -30.52 -14.43 -3.73
C THR A 99 -30.05 -15.75 -3.10
N SER A 100 -28.78 -16.05 -3.20
CA SER A 100 -28.21 -17.28 -2.65
C SER A 100 -27.09 -17.00 -1.67
N GLY A 101 -27.03 -17.81 -0.63
CA GLY A 101 -25.91 -17.86 0.33
C GLY A 101 -24.64 -18.45 -0.26
N LEU A 102 -23.62 -18.64 0.56
CA LEU A 102 -22.41 -19.37 0.21
C LEU A 102 -22.70 -20.87 0.14
N SER A 103 -22.37 -21.50 -0.98
CA SER A 103 -22.37 -22.97 -1.08
C SER A 103 -21.18 -23.58 -0.32
N ASP A 104 -21.24 -24.87 -0.03
CA ASP A 104 -20.12 -25.60 0.59
C ASP A 104 -18.85 -25.49 -0.26
N ARG A 105 -18.98 -25.57 -1.57
CA ARG A 105 -17.87 -25.37 -2.52
C ARG A 105 -17.28 -23.96 -2.41
N ASP A 106 -18.11 -22.91 -2.29
CA ASP A 106 -17.59 -21.54 -2.11
C ASP A 106 -16.78 -21.45 -0.81
N ARG A 107 -17.22 -22.14 0.26
CA ARG A 107 -16.52 -22.18 1.56
C ARG A 107 -15.17 -22.88 1.45
N GLU A 108 -15.12 -24.01 0.76
CA GLU A 108 -13.88 -24.76 0.53
C GLU A 108 -12.87 -23.97 -0.31
N ASP A 109 -13.36 -23.21 -1.30
CA ASP A 109 -12.53 -22.46 -2.22
C ASP A 109 -12.17 -21.04 -1.71
N LEU A 110 -12.67 -20.59 -0.54
CA LEU A 110 -12.43 -19.24 -0.01
C LEU A 110 -10.94 -18.87 0.03
N GLY A 111 -10.06 -19.81 0.37
CA GLY A 111 -8.61 -19.58 0.39
C GLY A 111 -8.06 -19.23 -0.99
N LYS A 112 -8.40 -20.03 -2.00
CA LYS A 112 -7.97 -19.82 -3.40
C LYS A 112 -8.57 -18.51 -3.98
N VAL A 113 -9.84 -18.25 -3.69
CA VAL A 113 -10.49 -17.02 -4.13
C VAL A 113 -9.85 -15.80 -3.48
N SER A 114 -9.57 -15.84 -2.19
CA SER A 114 -8.90 -14.76 -1.46
C SER A 114 -7.51 -14.44 -2.05
N GLU A 115 -6.75 -15.46 -2.40
CA GLU A 115 -5.47 -15.29 -3.07
C GLU A 115 -5.64 -14.66 -4.46
N ALA A 116 -6.57 -15.17 -5.27
CA ALA A 116 -6.84 -14.67 -6.61
C ALA A 116 -7.25 -13.19 -6.62
N ILE A 117 -8.15 -12.77 -5.73
CA ILE A 117 -8.55 -11.37 -5.63
C ILE A 117 -7.43 -10.48 -5.09
N SER A 118 -6.60 -10.96 -4.15
CA SER A 118 -5.42 -10.22 -3.67
C SER A 118 -4.40 -10.00 -4.79
N MET A 119 -4.16 -11.02 -5.61
CA MET A 119 -3.29 -10.90 -6.80
C MET A 119 -3.86 -9.94 -7.85
N ALA A 120 -5.18 -10.01 -8.11
CA ALA A 120 -5.86 -9.12 -9.05
C ALA A 120 -5.76 -7.65 -8.62
N GLU A 121 -5.94 -7.37 -7.34
CA GLU A 121 -5.80 -6.03 -6.77
C GLU A 121 -4.37 -5.49 -6.90
N ARG A 122 -3.36 -6.29 -6.55
CA ARG A 122 -1.94 -5.91 -6.73
C ARG A 122 -1.61 -5.60 -8.19
N ARG A 123 -2.13 -6.42 -9.13
CA ARG A 123 -1.94 -6.18 -10.56
C ARG A 123 -2.61 -4.89 -11.03
N ALA A 124 -3.82 -4.59 -10.52
CA ALA A 124 -4.51 -3.34 -10.83
C ALA A 124 -3.74 -2.12 -10.31
N MET A 125 -3.25 -2.17 -9.07
CA MET A 125 -2.41 -1.12 -8.48
C MET A 125 -1.10 -0.92 -9.26
N ALA A 126 -0.45 -1.99 -9.71
CA ALA A 126 0.76 -1.89 -10.52
C ALA A 126 0.46 -1.22 -11.87
N ALA A 127 -0.62 -1.62 -12.54
CA ALA A 127 -1.03 -1.01 -13.81
C ALA A 127 -1.38 0.48 -13.67
N GLU A 128 -2.05 0.85 -12.59
CA GLU A 128 -2.34 2.26 -12.27
C GLU A 128 -1.04 3.06 -12.09
N ARG A 129 -0.12 2.58 -11.27
CA ARG A 129 1.18 3.24 -11.04
C ARG A 129 1.98 3.37 -12.35
N ASP A 130 2.12 2.28 -13.10
CA ASP A 130 2.86 2.30 -14.37
C ASP A 130 2.23 3.28 -15.39
N THR A 131 0.91 3.46 -15.33
CA THR A 131 0.21 4.40 -16.19
C THR A 131 0.51 5.84 -15.76
N ILE A 132 0.45 6.13 -14.45
CA ILE A 132 0.81 7.45 -13.91
C ILE A 132 2.25 7.79 -14.26
N ASP A 133 3.19 6.86 -14.06
CA ASP A 133 4.61 7.05 -14.37
C ASP A 133 4.83 7.40 -15.85
N ARG A 134 4.09 6.76 -16.77
CA ARG A 134 4.14 7.09 -18.21
C ARG A 134 3.62 8.49 -18.50
N TYR A 135 2.54 8.93 -17.87
CA TYR A 135 2.02 10.28 -18.04
C TYR A 135 3.00 11.33 -17.49
N VAL A 136 3.59 11.07 -16.32
CA VAL A 136 4.61 11.94 -15.73
C VAL A 136 5.84 12.02 -16.62
N ALA A 137 6.33 10.89 -17.13
CA ALA A 137 7.47 10.84 -18.06
C ALA A 137 7.19 11.62 -19.35
N ALA A 138 5.99 11.47 -19.92
CA ALA A 138 5.57 12.23 -21.11
C ALA A 138 5.50 13.74 -20.83
N TRP A 139 4.99 14.14 -19.65
CA TRP A 139 4.94 15.54 -19.24
C TRP A 139 6.35 16.14 -19.06
N LEU A 140 7.28 15.36 -18.48
CA LEU A 140 8.67 15.77 -18.26
C LEU A 140 9.48 15.82 -19.55
N SER A 141 9.17 14.98 -20.54
CA SER A 141 9.94 14.85 -21.78
C SER A 141 10.07 16.16 -22.58
N VAL A 142 9.08 17.03 -22.46
CA VAL A 142 9.08 18.36 -23.11
C VAL A 142 9.62 19.48 -22.22
N ARG A 143 10.14 19.13 -21.04
CA ARG A 143 10.65 20.05 -20.00
C ARG A 143 12.09 19.78 -19.63
N VAL A 144 12.82 19.14 -20.51
CA VAL A 144 14.26 18.88 -20.31
C VAL A 144 15.00 20.19 -20.15
N GLY A 145 15.77 20.32 -19.06
CA GLY A 145 16.50 21.55 -18.70
C GLY A 145 15.75 22.45 -17.70
N GLU A 146 14.49 22.18 -17.39
CA GLU A 146 13.80 22.85 -16.30
C GLU A 146 14.28 22.36 -14.93
N VAL A 147 14.19 23.25 -13.92
CA VAL A 147 14.58 22.94 -12.53
C VAL A 147 13.32 22.73 -11.70
N PHE A 148 13.29 21.65 -10.95
CA PHE A 148 12.17 21.29 -10.08
C PHE A 148 12.62 21.14 -8.63
N GLU A 149 11.75 21.50 -7.73
CA GLU A 149 11.92 21.17 -6.32
C GLU A 149 11.61 19.69 -6.08
N CYS A 150 12.57 18.97 -5.49
CA CYS A 150 12.49 17.53 -5.32
C CYS A 150 12.76 17.13 -3.87
N ARG A 151 12.23 15.98 -3.47
CA ARG A 151 12.58 15.29 -2.22
C ARG A 151 13.36 14.03 -2.53
N ILE A 152 14.49 13.82 -1.85
CA ILE A 152 15.22 12.55 -1.91
C ILE A 152 14.40 11.49 -1.19
N THR A 153 14.08 10.40 -1.89
CA THR A 153 13.23 9.31 -1.40
C THR A 153 13.99 7.99 -1.21
N GLY A 154 15.23 7.90 -1.72
CA GLY A 154 16.08 6.74 -1.50
C GLY A 154 17.51 7.03 -1.92
N VAL A 155 18.49 6.53 -1.15
CA VAL A 155 19.91 6.69 -1.44
C VAL A 155 20.55 5.32 -1.63
N LEU A 156 21.30 5.15 -2.68
CA LEU A 156 21.99 3.92 -3.07
C LEU A 156 23.46 4.24 -3.45
N LYS A 157 24.30 3.22 -3.50
CA LYS A 157 25.71 3.40 -3.83
C LYS A 157 25.99 4.02 -5.20
N PHE A 158 25.03 3.95 -6.13
CA PHE A 158 25.17 4.46 -7.50
C PHE A 158 24.43 5.79 -7.73
N GLY A 159 23.74 6.32 -6.72
CA GLY A 159 22.98 7.57 -6.79
C GLY A 159 21.83 7.62 -5.82
N PHE A 160 20.93 8.56 -6.04
CA PHE A 160 19.71 8.66 -5.22
C PHE A 160 18.48 8.83 -6.10
N PHE A 161 17.36 8.41 -5.57
CA PHE A 161 16.05 8.70 -6.14
C PHE A 161 15.50 10.01 -5.58
N ALA A 162 14.93 10.81 -6.45
CA ALA A 162 14.29 12.07 -6.11
C ALA A 162 12.88 12.11 -6.69
N THR A 163 11.92 12.53 -5.88
CA THR A 163 10.52 12.70 -6.27
C THR A 163 10.23 14.18 -6.41
N ILE A 164 9.64 14.59 -7.54
CA ILE A 164 9.25 15.98 -7.79
C ILE A 164 8.06 16.33 -6.89
N ILE A 165 8.21 17.39 -6.11
CA ILE A 165 7.15 17.85 -5.18
C ILE A 165 5.95 18.34 -5.98
N GLY A 166 4.75 17.85 -5.60
CA GLY A 166 3.49 18.23 -6.24
C GLY A 166 3.13 17.44 -7.51
N LEU A 167 4.12 16.87 -8.23
CA LEU A 167 3.88 16.05 -9.41
C LEU A 167 3.94 14.54 -9.13
N GLY A 168 4.80 14.13 -8.17
CA GLY A 168 4.96 12.73 -7.79
C GLY A 168 5.80 11.90 -8.75
N GLY A 169 6.49 12.51 -9.71
CA GLY A 169 7.40 11.81 -10.61
C GLY A 169 8.73 11.48 -9.94
N ASP A 170 9.16 10.23 -10.04
CA ASP A 170 10.42 9.76 -9.49
C ASP A 170 11.51 9.74 -10.56
N GLY A 171 12.71 10.20 -10.21
CA GLY A 171 13.88 10.15 -11.07
C GLY A 171 15.12 9.65 -10.34
N LEU A 172 16.00 8.95 -11.06
CA LEU A 172 17.32 8.59 -10.57
C LEU A 172 18.29 9.71 -10.89
N VAL A 173 19.01 10.19 -9.87
CA VAL A 173 20.18 11.06 -10.02
C VAL A 173 21.43 10.20 -9.78
N PRO A 174 22.18 9.85 -10.84
CA PRO A 174 23.39 9.06 -10.70
C PRO A 174 24.51 9.81 -9.96
N VAL A 175 25.30 9.11 -9.15
CA VAL A 175 26.47 9.69 -8.47
C VAL A 175 27.41 10.41 -9.46
N SER A 176 27.59 9.88 -10.66
CA SER A 176 28.44 10.47 -11.70
C SER A 176 27.98 11.86 -12.19
N THR A 177 26.78 12.29 -11.84
CA THR A 177 26.24 13.62 -12.20
C THR A 177 26.36 14.64 -11.08
N LEU A 178 26.88 14.25 -9.90
CA LEU A 178 26.98 15.13 -8.72
C LEU A 178 28.29 15.93 -8.68
N GLY A 179 29.15 15.81 -9.69
CA GLY A 179 30.44 16.48 -9.77
C GLY A 179 31.61 15.51 -9.66
N ASP A 180 32.84 16.08 -9.47
CA ASP A 180 34.10 15.32 -9.45
C ASP A 180 34.41 14.74 -8.05
N GLU A 181 33.61 14.98 -7.08
CA GLU A 181 33.77 14.46 -5.71
C GLU A 181 33.54 12.96 -5.64
N ARG A 182 34.33 12.28 -4.80
CA ARG A 182 34.14 10.85 -4.52
C ARG A 182 33.22 10.67 -3.35
N PHE A 183 32.02 10.19 -3.63
CA PHE A 183 31.04 9.86 -2.60
C PHE A 183 31.27 8.45 -2.06
N HIS A 184 31.22 8.32 -0.74
CA HIS A 184 31.18 7.05 -0.04
C HIS A 184 29.76 6.74 0.42
N TYR A 185 29.28 5.54 0.10
CA TYR A 185 27.94 5.12 0.52
C TYR A 185 28.00 4.43 1.88
N ASP A 186 27.34 5.02 2.87
CA ASP A 186 27.08 4.38 4.16
C ASP A 186 25.72 3.65 4.09
N GLU A 187 25.77 2.31 4.02
CA GLU A 187 24.57 1.47 3.95
C GLU A 187 23.73 1.53 5.21
N LYS A 188 24.34 1.71 6.39
CA LYS A 188 23.61 1.78 7.66
C LYS A 188 22.89 3.10 7.85
N ALA A 189 23.53 4.18 7.48
CA ALA A 189 22.95 5.52 7.51
C ALA A 189 22.10 5.84 6.27
N GLN A 190 22.27 5.08 5.19
CA GLN A 190 21.65 5.35 3.86
C GLN A 190 21.98 6.76 3.35
N VAL A 191 23.23 7.13 3.40
CA VAL A 191 23.72 8.43 2.94
C VAL A 191 24.91 8.26 1.99
N LEU A 192 25.06 9.23 1.08
CA LEU A 192 26.25 9.46 0.27
C LEU A 192 27.01 10.62 0.92
N ALA A 193 28.21 10.37 1.41
CA ALA A 193 29.07 11.35 2.08
C ALA A 193 30.42 11.45 1.36
#